data_94cb0e9160e4416cc0f607f6cc6119cc
#
_entry.id   94cb0e9160e4416cc0f607f6cc6119cc
#
_cell.length_a   1.000
_cell.length_b   1.000
_cell.length_c   1.000
_cell.angle_alpha   90.00
_cell.angle_beta   90.00
_cell.angle_gamma   90.00
#
_symmetry.space_group_name_H-M   'P 1'
#
loop_
_entity.id
_entity.type
_entity.pdbx_description
1 polymer ?
#
loop_
_entity_poly.entity_id
_entity_poly.type
_entity_poly.pdbx_seq_one_letter_code
_entity_poly.pdbx_strand_id
1 'polypeptide(L)' 'MEKDFFDVFPSLKVKKELEELLDMVFVTRVSCNPSRTHIWVYIKSERWIHKKHIFELEEQIERQILQD' A
#
# COMPACT_ATOMS: atom_id res chain seq x y z
N MET A 1 -3.48 -15.08 -4.10
CA MET A 1 -4.85 -14.57 -4.16
C MET A 1 -4.84 -13.05 -4.11
N GLU A 2 -5.44 -12.42 -5.09
CA GLU A 2 -5.47 -10.96 -5.16
C GLU A 2 -6.58 -10.40 -4.28
N LYS A 3 -6.27 -9.33 -3.54
CA LYS A 3 -7.24 -8.63 -2.72
C LYS A 3 -7.19 -7.15 -3.03
N ASP A 4 -8.31 -6.47 -2.89
CA ASP A 4 -8.34 -5.03 -3.02
C ASP A 4 -7.42 -4.39 -1.99
N PHE A 5 -6.76 -3.31 -2.38
CA PHE A 5 -5.79 -2.66 -1.51
C PHE A 5 -6.38 -2.31 -0.13
N PHE A 6 -7.56 -1.70 -0.11
CA PHE A 6 -8.19 -1.31 1.14
C PHE A 6 -8.83 -2.45 1.93
N ASP A 7 -8.92 -3.65 1.35
CA ASP A 7 -9.29 -4.85 2.12
C ASP A 7 -8.11 -5.31 2.98
N VAL A 8 -6.90 -5.06 2.51
CA VAL A 8 -5.68 -5.39 3.25
C VAL A 8 -5.33 -4.29 4.25
N PHE A 9 -5.55 -3.04 3.89
CA PHE A 9 -5.23 -1.88 4.72
C PHE A 9 -6.47 -0.99 4.95
N PRO A 10 -7.49 -1.50 5.64
CA PRO A 10 -8.75 -0.76 5.78
C PRO A 10 -8.65 0.52 6.59
N SER A 11 -7.67 0.63 7.46
CA SER A 11 -7.48 1.81 8.31
C SER A 11 -6.48 2.82 7.74
N LEU A 12 -5.86 2.52 6.63
CA LEU A 12 -4.90 3.41 6.00
C LEU A 12 -5.62 4.62 5.41
N LYS A 13 -5.16 5.81 5.78
CA LYS A 13 -5.74 7.06 5.28
C LYS A 13 -4.74 7.77 4.38
N VAL A 14 -5.18 8.11 3.19
CA VAL A 14 -4.35 8.78 2.18
C VAL A 14 -5.13 9.91 1.54
N LYS A 15 -4.44 10.75 0.78
CA LYS A 15 -5.08 11.80 0.00
C LYS A 15 -6.10 11.19 -0.95
N LYS A 16 -7.15 11.94 -1.25
CA LYS A 16 -8.20 11.50 -2.17
C LYS A 16 -7.65 11.04 -3.52
N GLU A 17 -6.69 11.78 -4.06
CA GLU A 17 -6.04 11.44 -5.32
C GLU A 17 -5.39 10.06 -5.28
N LEU A 18 -4.67 9.79 -4.18
CA LEU A 18 -4.02 8.49 -4.00
C LEU A 18 -5.06 7.40 -3.72
N GLU A 19 -6.09 7.70 -2.96
CA GLU A 19 -7.19 6.78 -2.69
C GLU A 19 -7.87 6.31 -3.97
N GLU A 20 -8.18 7.23 -4.88
CA GLU A 20 -8.78 6.90 -6.17
C GLU A 20 -7.87 6.01 -7.02
N LEU A 21 -6.56 6.28 -6.97
CA LEU A 21 -5.59 5.46 -7.65
C LEU A 21 -5.53 4.06 -7.07
N LEU A 22 -5.56 3.94 -5.76
CA LEU A 22 -5.49 2.65 -5.06
C LEU A 22 -6.74 1.80 -5.21
N ASP A 23 -7.87 2.38 -5.58
CA ASP A 23 -9.09 1.62 -5.89
C ASP A 23 -8.88 0.67 -7.06
N MET A 24 -7.88 0.93 -7.90
CA MET A 24 -7.54 0.11 -9.06
C MET A 24 -6.34 -0.79 -8.81
N VAL A 25 -5.87 -0.85 -7.58
CA VAL A 25 -4.69 -1.62 -7.19
C VAL A 25 -5.10 -2.83 -6.36
N PHE A 26 -4.50 -3.97 -6.68
CA PHE A 26 -4.70 -5.21 -5.93
C PHE A 26 -3.42 -5.61 -5.21
N VAL A 27 -3.57 -6.13 -4.02
CA VAL A 27 -2.43 -6.67 -3.26
C VAL A 27 -2.34 -8.17 -3.52
N THR A 28 -1.19 -8.60 -4.02
CA THR A 28 -0.94 -10.02 -4.32
C THR A 28 -0.25 -10.72 -3.16
N ARG A 29 0.57 -9.98 -2.42
CA ARG A 29 1.32 -10.54 -1.30
C ARG A 29 1.76 -9.44 -0.36
N VAL A 30 1.82 -9.74 0.93
CA VAL A 30 2.43 -8.87 1.94
C VAL A 30 3.43 -9.71 2.72
N SER A 31 4.61 -9.15 2.94
CA SER A 31 5.67 -9.80 3.71
C SER A 31 6.32 -8.78 4.64
N CYS A 32 6.80 -9.23 5.77
CA CYS A 32 7.56 -8.36 6.67
C CYS A 32 8.75 -9.12 7.27
N ASN A 33 9.75 -8.36 7.71
CA ASN A 33 10.90 -8.94 8.39
C ASN A 33 10.52 -9.32 9.84
N PRO A 34 11.31 -10.17 10.52
CA PRO A 34 11.00 -10.61 11.89
C PRO A 34 10.87 -9.47 12.89
N SER A 35 11.62 -8.39 12.73
CA SER A 35 11.57 -7.24 13.63
C SER A 35 10.42 -6.29 13.34
N ARG A 36 9.69 -6.51 12.23
CA ARG A 36 8.58 -5.67 11.77
C ARG A 36 8.96 -4.21 11.51
N THR A 37 10.21 -3.98 11.14
CA THR A 37 10.70 -2.66 10.76
C THR A 37 10.56 -2.38 9.28
N HIS A 38 10.41 -3.43 8.48
CA HIS A 38 10.22 -3.32 7.04
C HIS A 38 9.04 -4.18 6.61
N ILE A 39 8.27 -3.65 5.69
CA ILE A 39 7.16 -4.37 5.08
C ILE A 39 7.28 -4.29 3.56
N TRP A 40 7.08 -5.41 2.91
CA TRP A 40 7.05 -5.50 1.44
C TRP A 40 5.62 -5.79 1.01
N VAL A 41 5.07 -4.89 0.22
CA VAL A 41 3.72 -5.04 -0.33
C VAL A 41 3.84 -5.22 -1.83
N TYR A 42 3.44 -6.39 -2.31
CA TYR A 42 3.45 -6.69 -3.73
C TYR A 42 2.08 -6.36 -4.30
N ILE A 43 2.05 -5.43 -5.23
CA ILE A 43 0.80 -4.93 -5.80
C ILE A 43 0.73 -5.22 -7.30
N LYS A 44 -0.51 -5.25 -7.78
CA LYS A 44 -0.80 -5.39 -9.19
C LYS A 44 -1.79 -4.28 -9.57
N SER A 45 -1.50 -3.59 -10.65
CA SER A 45 -2.36 -2.53 -11.17
C SER A 45 -2.52 -2.69 -12.67
N GLU A 46 -3.73 -2.44 -13.17
CA GLU A 46 -3.99 -2.44 -14.60
C GLU A 46 -3.48 -1.18 -15.28
N ARG A 47 -3.20 -0.16 -14.49
CA ARG A 47 -2.67 1.11 -14.98
C ARG A 47 -1.26 1.35 -14.47
N TRP A 48 -0.48 2.07 -15.25
CA TRP A 48 0.84 2.50 -14.84
C TRP A 48 0.72 3.49 -13.66
N ILE A 49 1.52 3.25 -12.63
CA ILE A 49 1.55 4.09 -11.45
C ILE A 49 2.88 4.84 -11.40
N HIS A 50 2.82 6.16 -11.27
CA HIS A 50 4.01 6.97 -11.18
C HIS A 50 4.78 6.68 -9.88
N LYS A 51 6.10 6.67 -9.93
CA LYS A 51 6.95 6.43 -8.77
C LYS A 51 6.63 7.32 -7.58
N LYS A 52 6.28 8.55 -7.84
CA LYS A 52 5.92 9.50 -6.80
C LYS A 52 4.74 9.00 -5.95
N HIS A 53 3.75 8.37 -6.56
CA HIS A 53 2.63 7.79 -5.83
C HIS A 53 3.03 6.56 -5.04
N ILE A 54 3.97 5.78 -5.57
CA ILE A 54 4.52 4.64 -4.85
C ILE A 54 5.27 5.10 -3.61
N PHE A 55 6.09 6.14 -3.71
CA PHE A 55 6.80 6.69 -2.57
C PHE A 55 5.87 7.30 -1.52
N GLU A 56 4.81 7.99 -1.96
CA GLU A 56 3.80 8.52 -1.05
C GLU A 56 3.10 7.38 -0.29
N LEU A 57 2.78 6.31 -0.99
CA LEU A 57 2.15 5.14 -0.39
C LEU A 57 3.07 4.47 0.63
N GLU A 58 4.33 4.27 0.28
CA GLU A 58 5.32 3.69 1.18
C GLU A 58 5.45 4.52 2.45
N GLU A 59 5.50 5.84 2.31
CA GLU A 59 5.58 6.75 3.45
C GLU A 59 4.35 6.64 4.35
N GLN A 60 3.16 6.57 3.77
CA GLN A 60 1.92 6.46 4.55
C GLN A 60 1.82 5.12 5.27
N ILE A 61 2.24 4.04 4.64
CA ILE A 61 2.26 2.72 5.28
C ILE A 61 3.25 2.73 6.45
N GLU A 62 4.43 3.29 6.25
CA GLU A 62 5.44 3.40 7.30
C GLU A 62 4.90 4.19 8.48
N ARG A 63 4.30 5.35 8.24
CA ARG A 63 3.77 6.21 9.30
C ARG A 63 2.59 5.63 10.04
N GLN A 64 1.66 5.01 9.34
CA GLN A 64 0.38 4.60 9.90
C GLN A 64 0.36 3.17 10.41
N ILE A 65 1.21 2.31 9.88
CA ILE A 65 1.20 0.88 10.17
C ILE A 65 2.44 0.42 10.92
N LEU A 66 3.61 0.88 10.50
CA LEU A 66 4.87 0.47 11.11
C LEU A 66 5.30 1.32 12.31
N GLN A 67 4.76 2.51 12.45
CA GLN A 67 5.05 3.36 13.62
C GLN A 67 4.05 3.09 14.73
N ASP A 68 4.57 2.83 15.89
CA ASP A 68 3.78 2.73 17.12
C ASP A 68 3.60 4.09 17.78
#